data_a41d51f7e881714c83afc95b7aa6405b
#
_entry.id   a41d51f7e881714c83afc95b7aa6405b
#
_cell.length_a   1.000
_cell.length_b   1.000
_cell.length_c   1.000
_cell.angle_alpha   90.00
_cell.angle_beta   90.00
_cell.angle_gamma   90.00
#
_symmetry.space_group_name_H-M   'P 1'
#
loop_
_entity.id
_entity.type
_entity.pdbx_description
1 polymer ?
#
loop_
_entity_poly.entity_id
_entity_poly.type
_entity_poly.pdbx_seq_one_letter_code
_entity_poly.pdbx_strand_id
1 'polypeptide(L)'
;MQSTEALTLTPAVYNGTYTVTSDDETAASPLFGNNTRTREFEITAASTNPGSIYAQDGIDVYANPILSSLGTASFTGAADALVCATMYHIKATTEISGIRVMLANGSTPGGEVFGSIKDTSLFWQNNMTSLFSTNASIVSGADINAGFIDVYFSSPVTLTPGAYYAAVELFSNSNAGDIVVLDDQTVPQPSDASAIYIPNDQSYTNGTALGIRMLMGSSWLNIDQAELNGVSVYPNPSSGVINITNDAGSENTIEVFNTVGQVVTEKEVSSDTTINLSSHGTGVYFVKVSNETGSIMERVVIQ
;
A
#
# COMPACT_ATOMS: atom_id res chain seq x y z
N MET A 1 0.31 -21.19 23.81
CA MET A 1 -1.15 -21.17 24.00
C MET A 1 -1.79 -20.58 22.75
N GLN A 2 -2.63 -21.32 22.05
CA GLN A 2 -3.47 -20.72 21.00
C GLN A 2 -4.78 -20.31 21.68
N SER A 3 -5.10 -19.02 21.66
CA SER A 3 -6.46 -18.59 21.97
C SER A 3 -7.37 -19.05 20.83
N THR A 4 -8.41 -19.78 21.18
CA THR A 4 -9.43 -20.27 20.23
C THR A 4 -10.61 -19.32 20.12
N GLU A 5 -10.62 -18.22 20.85
CA GLU A 5 -11.67 -17.20 20.77
C GLU A 5 -11.32 -16.16 19.74
N ALA A 6 -12.21 -15.97 18.77
CA ALA A 6 -12.15 -14.84 17.86
C ALA A 6 -12.54 -13.57 18.63
N LEU A 7 -11.59 -12.70 18.90
CA LEU A 7 -11.86 -11.38 19.44
C LEU A 7 -12.49 -10.51 18.35
N THR A 8 -13.70 -10.03 18.60
CA THR A 8 -14.32 -9.00 17.75
C THR A 8 -13.94 -7.64 18.31
N LEU A 9 -12.89 -7.03 17.73
CA LEU A 9 -12.40 -5.72 18.13
C LEU A 9 -12.88 -4.67 17.14
N THR A 10 -13.28 -3.51 17.65
CA THR A 10 -13.56 -2.32 16.81
C THR A 10 -12.26 -1.61 16.47
N PRO A 11 -12.21 -0.81 15.39
CA PRO A 11 -11.02 -0.01 15.07
C PRO A 11 -10.65 0.91 16.25
N ALA A 12 -9.46 0.70 16.79
CA ALA A 12 -8.87 1.49 17.88
C ALA A 12 -7.46 0.97 18.19
N VAL A 13 -6.73 1.71 19.01
CA VAL A 13 -5.47 1.26 19.60
C VAL A 13 -5.77 0.47 20.89
N TYR A 14 -5.14 -0.68 21.03
CA TYR A 14 -5.32 -1.62 22.14
C TYR A 14 -4.00 -1.94 22.82
N ASN A 15 -4.08 -2.31 24.10
CA ASN A 15 -2.94 -2.83 24.85
C ASN A 15 -3.17 -4.33 25.15
N GLY A 16 -2.34 -5.18 24.55
CA GLY A 16 -2.30 -6.60 24.84
C GLY A 16 -1.31 -6.89 25.97
N THR A 17 -1.78 -7.49 27.08
CA THR A 17 -0.91 -7.93 28.17
C THR A 17 -0.72 -9.44 28.10
N TYR A 18 0.53 -9.86 28.05
CA TYR A 18 0.95 -11.26 28.00
C TYR A 18 1.62 -11.61 29.30
N THR A 19 1.12 -12.63 30.01
CA THR A 19 1.71 -13.12 31.24
C THR A 19 2.07 -14.60 31.07
N VAL A 20 3.31 -14.94 31.42
CA VAL A 20 3.77 -16.32 31.50
C VAL A 20 3.83 -16.68 32.99
N THR A 21 3.25 -17.82 33.34
CA THR A 21 3.32 -18.35 34.71
C THR A 21 4.03 -19.70 34.71
N SER A 22 4.87 -19.92 35.70
CA SER A 22 5.53 -21.21 35.97
C SER A 22 5.11 -21.70 37.37
N ASP A 23 4.86 -23.00 37.51
CA ASP A 23 4.47 -23.60 38.77
C ASP A 23 5.58 -23.49 39.83
N ASP A 24 6.84 -23.33 39.39
CA ASP A 24 8.01 -23.22 40.27
C ASP A 24 8.35 -21.75 40.62
N GLU A 25 7.61 -20.77 40.09
CA GLU A 25 7.87 -19.36 40.32
C GLU A 25 6.78 -18.73 41.19
N THR A 26 7.20 -17.97 42.18
CA THR A 26 6.28 -17.28 43.11
C THR A 26 6.46 -15.77 43.01
N ALA A 27 5.51 -15.00 43.52
CA ALA A 27 5.60 -13.54 43.59
C ALA A 27 6.84 -13.01 44.33
N ALA A 28 7.51 -13.85 45.14
CA ALA A 28 8.76 -13.52 45.84
C ALA A 28 10.02 -13.83 45.00
N SER A 29 9.86 -14.47 43.84
CA SER A 29 11.00 -14.75 42.95
C SER A 29 11.57 -13.46 42.37
N PRO A 30 12.92 -13.28 42.29
CA PRO A 30 13.54 -12.03 41.87
C PRO A 30 13.17 -11.57 40.45
N LEU A 31 12.78 -12.51 39.60
CA LEU A 31 12.44 -12.27 38.21
C LEU A 31 10.92 -12.31 37.92
N PHE A 32 10.07 -12.47 38.94
CA PHE A 32 8.63 -12.56 38.77
C PHE A 32 8.03 -11.38 37.99
N GLY A 33 8.56 -10.18 38.17
CA GLY A 33 8.12 -8.97 37.46
C GLY A 33 8.38 -8.94 35.96
N ASN A 34 9.23 -9.82 35.45
CA ASN A 34 9.52 -9.88 34.00
C ASN A 34 8.60 -10.83 33.23
N ASN A 35 7.72 -11.54 33.93
CA ASN A 35 6.78 -12.51 33.36
C ASN A 35 5.62 -11.85 32.62
N THR A 36 5.48 -10.55 32.74
CA THR A 36 4.42 -9.79 32.08
C THR A 36 5.02 -8.82 31.07
N ARG A 37 4.46 -8.84 29.88
CA ARG A 37 4.78 -7.88 28.80
C ARG A 37 3.50 -7.28 28.26
N THR A 38 3.52 -5.97 28.06
CA THR A 38 2.45 -5.25 27.39
C THR A 38 2.93 -4.84 25.99
N ARG A 39 2.06 -4.99 25.00
CA ARG A 39 2.24 -4.55 23.64
C ARG A 39 1.05 -3.72 23.22
N GLU A 40 1.31 -2.58 22.64
CA GLU A 40 0.33 -1.79 21.94
C GLU A 40 0.16 -2.33 20.51
N PHE A 41 -1.08 -2.36 20.02
CA PHE A 41 -1.40 -2.71 18.64
C PHE A 41 -2.64 -1.96 18.19
N GLU A 42 -2.72 -1.68 16.92
CA GLU A 42 -3.86 -1.00 16.30
C GLU A 42 -4.71 -2.00 15.52
N ILE A 43 -6.03 -1.89 15.67
CA ILE A 43 -7.00 -2.48 14.74
C ILE A 43 -7.47 -1.35 13.83
N THR A 44 -7.12 -1.46 12.55
CA THR A 44 -7.57 -0.50 11.54
C THR A 44 -8.97 -0.87 11.04
N ALA A 45 -9.76 0.15 10.67
CA ALA A 45 -11.01 -0.11 9.97
C ALA A 45 -10.71 -0.80 8.62
N ALA A 46 -11.54 -1.81 8.29
CA ALA A 46 -11.62 -2.23 6.91
C ALA A 46 -12.22 -1.06 6.11
N SER A 47 -11.37 -0.26 5.51
CA SER A 47 -11.79 0.86 4.68
C SER A 47 -11.94 0.39 3.25
N THR A 48 -12.96 0.86 2.58
CA THR A 48 -13.11 0.65 1.15
C THR A 48 -12.22 1.62 0.37
N ASN A 49 -11.73 2.69 1.03
CA ASN A 49 -10.87 3.68 0.38
C ASN A 49 -10.16 4.61 1.41
N PRO A 50 -8.84 4.59 1.54
CA PRO A 50 -7.93 3.52 1.12
C PRO A 50 -8.17 2.24 1.92
N GLY A 51 -7.72 1.09 1.44
CA GLY A 51 -7.83 -0.21 2.13
C GLY A 51 -7.09 -0.25 3.47
N SER A 52 -7.18 -1.37 4.17
CA SER A 52 -6.46 -1.59 5.41
C SER A 52 -4.95 -1.68 5.18
N ILE A 53 -4.16 -1.27 6.16
CA ILE A 53 -2.71 -1.46 6.19
C ILE A 53 -2.38 -2.56 7.18
N TYR A 54 -1.54 -3.53 6.76
CA TYR A 54 -0.98 -4.51 7.68
C TYR A 54 0.48 -4.13 7.95
N ALA A 55 0.75 -3.68 9.19
CA ALA A 55 2.04 -3.23 9.66
C ALA A 55 2.57 -4.13 10.79
N GLN A 56 3.89 -4.25 10.91
CA GLN A 56 4.57 -4.91 12.03
C GLN A 56 5.33 -3.90 12.89
N ASP A 57 5.51 -2.68 12.40
CA ASP A 57 6.10 -1.55 13.11
C ASP A 57 5.03 -0.78 13.91
N GLY A 58 5.46 0.04 14.84
CA GLY A 58 4.62 0.95 15.64
C GLY A 58 4.78 2.42 15.23
N ILE A 59 5.36 2.70 14.06
CA ILE A 59 5.51 4.06 13.53
C ILE A 59 4.11 4.66 13.37
N ASP A 60 3.91 5.89 13.85
CA ASP A 60 2.63 6.61 13.90
C ASP A 60 1.57 6.03 14.87
N VAL A 61 1.86 4.89 15.52
CA VAL A 61 0.97 4.27 16.52
C VAL A 61 1.46 4.58 17.92
N TYR A 62 2.75 4.37 18.19
CA TYR A 62 3.31 4.61 19.51
C TYR A 62 3.56 6.09 19.78
N ALA A 63 3.25 6.54 21.00
CA ALA A 63 3.44 7.94 21.38
C ALA A 63 4.91 8.40 21.35
N ASN A 64 5.86 7.49 21.59
CA ASN A 64 7.29 7.77 21.62
C ASN A 64 8.08 6.61 21.02
N PRO A 65 8.04 6.37 19.72
CA PRO A 65 8.79 5.30 19.09
C PRO A 65 10.29 5.65 19.10
N ILE A 66 11.13 4.65 19.31
CA ILE A 66 12.58 4.79 19.12
C ILE A 66 12.86 4.38 17.67
N LEU A 67 13.09 5.38 16.82
CA LEU A 67 13.31 5.16 15.41
C LEU A 67 14.80 5.21 15.06
N SER A 68 15.22 4.27 14.24
CA SER A 68 16.45 4.31 13.46
C SER A 68 16.12 4.21 11.98
N SER A 69 17.12 4.07 11.16
CA SER A 69 16.92 3.93 9.72
C SER A 69 18.11 3.23 9.07
N LEU A 70 17.83 2.57 7.94
CA LEU A 70 18.86 1.99 7.09
C LEU A 70 18.45 2.17 5.62
N GLY A 71 19.41 2.17 4.73
CA GLY A 71 19.15 2.40 3.32
C GLY A 71 20.33 2.12 2.42
N THR A 72 20.24 2.59 1.20
CA THR A 72 21.21 2.33 0.13
C THR A 72 22.64 2.76 0.45
N ALA A 73 22.82 3.78 1.27
CA ALA A 73 24.15 4.23 1.72
C ALA A 73 24.64 3.54 3.01
N SER A 74 23.84 2.64 3.62
CA SER A 74 24.18 2.05 4.93
C SER A 74 25.22 0.94 4.85
N PHE A 75 25.37 0.30 3.68
CA PHE A 75 26.24 -0.86 3.51
C PHE A 75 27.11 -0.70 2.28
N THR A 76 28.37 -1.15 2.36
CA THR A 76 29.27 -1.16 1.20
C THR A 76 28.71 -2.08 0.11
N GLY A 77 28.57 -1.56 -1.11
CA GLY A 77 28.05 -2.32 -2.25
C GLY A 77 26.53 -2.44 -2.31
N ALA A 78 25.80 -1.75 -1.42
CA ALA A 78 24.33 -1.80 -1.36
C ALA A 78 23.64 -0.54 -1.95
N ALA A 79 24.37 0.28 -2.69
CA ALA A 79 23.81 1.46 -3.36
C ALA A 79 22.64 1.08 -4.29
N ASP A 80 22.74 -0.07 -4.93
CA ASP A 80 21.72 -0.57 -5.84
C ASP A 80 21.41 -2.05 -5.51
N ALA A 81 20.13 -2.41 -5.56
CA ALA A 81 19.58 -3.74 -5.27
C ALA A 81 19.66 -4.18 -3.78
N LEU A 82 19.73 -3.23 -2.83
CA LEU A 82 19.51 -3.55 -1.42
C LEU A 82 18.07 -4.03 -1.24
N VAL A 83 17.89 -5.19 -0.58
CA VAL A 83 16.55 -5.70 -0.27
C VAL A 83 16.28 -5.59 1.22
N CYS A 84 15.18 -4.92 1.59
CA CYS A 84 14.65 -4.86 2.94
C CYS A 84 13.32 -5.62 2.97
N ALA A 85 13.07 -6.43 4.02
CA ALA A 85 11.91 -7.30 4.06
C ALA A 85 11.33 -7.46 5.46
N THR A 86 10.01 -7.47 5.56
CA THR A 86 9.23 -7.74 6.77
C THR A 86 8.32 -8.93 6.54
N MET A 87 8.35 -9.92 7.45
CA MET A 87 7.56 -11.14 7.34
C MET A 87 6.13 -10.91 7.86
N TYR A 88 5.17 -11.38 7.08
CA TYR A 88 3.74 -11.35 7.39
C TYR A 88 3.12 -12.74 7.39
N HIS A 89 2.29 -13.01 8.38
CA HIS A 89 1.52 -14.25 8.48
C HIS A 89 0.09 -14.03 7.99
N ILE A 90 -0.19 -14.47 6.78
CA ILE A 90 -1.53 -14.43 6.20
C ILE A 90 -2.36 -15.56 6.79
N LYS A 91 -3.48 -15.24 7.44
CA LYS A 91 -4.35 -16.20 8.14
C LYS A 91 -5.55 -16.65 7.32
N ALA A 92 -6.01 -15.82 6.39
CA ALA A 92 -7.09 -16.12 5.45
C ALA A 92 -6.70 -15.60 4.07
N THR A 93 -7.20 -16.24 3.02
CA THR A 93 -6.98 -15.76 1.64
C THR A 93 -7.41 -14.30 1.52
N THR A 94 -6.51 -13.45 1.06
CA THR A 94 -6.71 -12.00 0.97
C THR A 94 -6.02 -11.42 -0.25
N GLU A 95 -6.46 -10.24 -0.66
CA GLU A 95 -5.84 -9.46 -1.73
C GLU A 95 -4.89 -8.41 -1.17
N ILE A 96 -3.78 -8.19 -1.86
CA ILE A 96 -2.76 -7.18 -1.58
C ILE A 96 -2.62 -6.30 -2.81
N SER A 97 -2.78 -5.00 -2.66
CA SER A 97 -2.65 -4.02 -3.76
C SER A 97 -1.24 -3.53 -3.97
N GLY A 98 -0.43 -3.52 -2.91
CA GLY A 98 0.91 -2.96 -2.96
C GLY A 98 1.62 -3.02 -1.61
N ILE A 99 2.71 -2.27 -1.54
CA ILE A 99 3.57 -2.17 -0.37
C ILE A 99 3.82 -0.69 -0.06
N ARG A 100 3.66 -0.28 1.20
CA ARG A 100 4.09 1.03 1.70
C ARG A 100 5.45 0.91 2.34
N VAL A 101 6.34 1.84 2.00
CA VAL A 101 7.66 1.99 2.60
C VAL A 101 7.71 3.29 3.38
N MET A 102 7.97 3.22 4.67
CA MET A 102 8.16 4.40 5.51
C MET A 102 9.56 4.97 5.28
N LEU A 103 9.62 6.22 4.83
CA LEU A 103 10.86 6.90 4.44
C LEU A 103 11.40 7.75 5.59
N ALA A 104 12.70 7.67 5.81
CA ALA A 104 13.40 8.55 6.75
C ALA A 104 13.88 9.83 6.06
N ASN A 105 14.16 10.86 6.87
CA ASN A 105 14.61 12.19 6.42
C ASN A 105 15.94 12.19 5.61
N GLY A 106 16.68 11.08 5.62
CA GLY A 106 17.91 10.92 4.82
C GLY A 106 17.65 10.53 3.36
N SER A 107 16.42 10.25 2.99
CA SER A 107 16.06 9.93 1.60
C SER A 107 16.16 11.16 0.71
N THR A 108 16.60 10.96 -0.53
CA THR A 108 16.68 12.02 -1.56
C THR A 108 15.89 11.60 -2.80
N PRO A 109 15.30 12.56 -3.55
CA PRO A 109 14.54 12.22 -4.76
C PRO A 109 15.40 11.57 -5.84
N GLY A 110 14.79 10.68 -6.63
CA GLY A 110 15.41 10.07 -7.81
C GLY A 110 15.81 8.60 -7.66
N GLY A 111 15.81 8.05 -6.44
CA GLY A 111 15.98 6.62 -6.24
C GLY A 111 14.74 5.84 -6.68
N GLU A 112 14.92 4.56 -7.01
CA GLU A 112 13.85 3.67 -7.47
C GLU A 112 13.56 2.61 -6.43
N VAL A 113 12.26 2.33 -6.21
CA VAL A 113 11.74 1.30 -5.29
C VAL A 113 10.92 0.30 -6.08
N PHE A 114 11.24 -0.98 -5.92
CA PHE A 114 10.40 -2.09 -6.38
C PHE A 114 9.83 -2.81 -5.16
N GLY A 115 8.52 -2.94 -5.10
CA GLY A 115 7.85 -3.77 -4.11
C GLY A 115 7.76 -5.22 -4.57
N SER A 116 7.83 -6.18 -3.66
CA SER A 116 7.67 -7.59 -4.00
C SER A 116 7.14 -8.42 -2.84
N ILE A 117 6.48 -9.53 -3.17
CA ILE A 117 6.18 -10.61 -2.24
C ILE A 117 7.17 -11.74 -2.50
N LYS A 118 7.85 -12.19 -1.46
CA LYS A 118 8.87 -13.25 -1.56
C LYS A 118 8.54 -14.44 -0.66
N ASP A 119 9.02 -15.61 -1.07
CA ASP A 119 8.99 -16.80 -0.24
C ASP A 119 10.00 -16.69 0.92
N THR A 120 9.56 -17.04 2.13
CA THR A 120 10.39 -16.88 3.33
C THR A 120 11.59 -17.82 3.35
N SER A 121 11.47 -19.03 2.81
CA SER A 121 12.56 -20.01 2.78
C SER A 121 13.62 -19.67 1.72
N LEU A 122 13.19 -19.17 0.57
CA LEU A 122 14.10 -18.80 -0.53
C LEU A 122 14.93 -17.56 -0.16
N PHE A 123 14.37 -16.62 0.59
CA PHE A 123 15.08 -15.42 1.03
C PHE A 123 16.38 -15.78 1.78
N TRP A 124 16.32 -16.74 2.71
CA TRP A 124 17.48 -17.18 3.50
C TRP A 124 18.47 -18.05 2.73
N GLN A 125 18.13 -18.45 1.51
CA GLN A 125 19.04 -19.08 0.56
C GLN A 125 19.71 -18.06 -0.38
N ASN A 126 19.57 -16.76 -0.09
CA ASN A 126 19.99 -15.65 -0.94
C ASN A 126 19.33 -15.67 -2.33
N ASN A 127 18.18 -16.30 -2.43
CA ASN A 127 17.39 -16.34 -3.64
C ASN A 127 16.30 -15.24 -3.58
N MET A 128 16.57 -14.14 -4.27
CA MET A 128 15.70 -12.96 -4.27
C MET A 128 14.57 -13.03 -5.30
N THR A 129 14.29 -14.23 -5.86
CA THR A 129 13.14 -14.43 -6.76
C THR A 129 11.84 -14.03 -6.07
N SER A 130 11.05 -13.21 -6.74
CA SER A 130 9.77 -12.72 -6.24
C SER A 130 8.62 -13.61 -6.73
N LEU A 131 7.65 -13.87 -5.84
CA LEU A 131 6.36 -14.46 -6.22
C LEU A 131 5.51 -13.44 -7.00
N PHE A 132 5.56 -12.18 -6.57
CA PHE A 132 4.91 -11.03 -7.22
C PHE A 132 5.83 -9.82 -7.10
N SER A 133 5.81 -8.95 -8.12
CA SER A 133 6.60 -7.71 -8.14
C SER A 133 5.79 -6.56 -8.69
N THR A 134 6.07 -5.36 -8.18
CA THR A 134 5.57 -4.10 -8.75
C THR A 134 6.47 -3.65 -9.92
N ASN A 135 6.02 -2.65 -10.66
CA ASN A 135 6.93 -1.83 -11.46
C ASN A 135 7.78 -0.93 -10.55
N ALA A 136 8.86 -0.37 -11.09
CA ALA A 136 9.63 0.65 -10.40
C ALA A 136 8.78 1.89 -10.09
N SER A 137 8.94 2.42 -8.88
CA SER A 137 8.42 3.73 -8.50
C SER A 137 9.60 4.64 -8.13
N ILE A 138 9.63 5.86 -8.68
CA ILE A 138 10.69 6.82 -8.40
C ILE A 138 10.31 7.61 -7.16
N VAL A 139 11.19 7.64 -6.16
CA VAL A 139 11.00 8.45 -4.95
C VAL A 139 11.00 9.94 -5.33
N SER A 140 9.94 10.63 -5.01
CA SER A 140 9.76 12.05 -5.24
C SER A 140 9.92 12.87 -3.95
N GLY A 141 10.07 14.19 -4.10
CA GLY A 141 10.05 15.09 -2.95
C GLY A 141 8.71 15.08 -2.19
N ALA A 142 7.60 14.76 -2.85
CA ALA A 142 6.30 14.62 -2.22
C ALA A 142 6.25 13.39 -1.30
N ASP A 143 6.81 12.25 -1.73
CA ASP A 143 6.89 11.02 -0.92
C ASP A 143 7.74 11.23 0.33
N ILE A 144 8.88 11.91 0.19
CA ILE A 144 9.76 12.24 1.32
C ILE A 144 9.03 13.15 2.32
N ASN A 145 8.30 14.15 1.84
CA ASN A 145 7.53 15.05 2.69
C ASN A 145 6.34 14.33 3.37
N ALA A 146 5.74 13.35 2.70
CA ALA A 146 4.70 12.49 3.27
C ALA A 146 5.25 11.48 4.28
N GLY A 147 6.57 11.20 4.24
CA GLY A 147 7.23 10.20 5.09
C GLY A 147 7.05 8.76 4.61
N PHE A 148 6.48 8.54 3.43
CA PHE A 148 6.32 7.20 2.85
C PHE A 148 6.19 7.25 1.33
N ILE A 149 6.40 6.10 0.70
CA ILE A 149 6.05 5.85 -0.70
C ILE A 149 5.21 4.57 -0.80
N ASP A 150 4.15 4.60 -1.62
CA ASP A 150 3.33 3.44 -1.95
C ASP A 150 3.73 2.91 -3.33
N VAL A 151 4.04 1.62 -3.39
CA VAL A 151 4.36 0.93 -4.63
C VAL A 151 3.30 -0.14 -4.90
N TYR A 152 2.63 -0.06 -6.04
CA TYR A 152 1.47 -0.86 -6.35
C TYR A 152 1.77 -1.97 -7.35
N PHE A 153 1.17 -3.14 -7.14
CA PHE A 153 1.10 -4.17 -8.17
C PHE A 153 0.21 -3.68 -9.33
N SER A 154 0.48 -4.12 -10.55
CA SER A 154 -0.33 -3.76 -11.73
C SER A 154 -1.80 -4.24 -11.63
N SER A 155 -2.04 -5.23 -10.79
CA SER A 155 -3.35 -5.68 -10.34
C SER A 155 -3.19 -6.29 -8.94
N PRO A 156 -4.26 -6.28 -8.09
CA PRO A 156 -4.19 -6.92 -6.78
C PRO A 156 -3.73 -8.37 -6.88
N VAL A 157 -2.86 -8.78 -5.97
CA VAL A 157 -2.36 -10.15 -5.88
C VAL A 157 -3.04 -10.89 -4.74
N THR A 158 -3.44 -12.13 -4.97
CA THR A 158 -4.10 -12.96 -3.95
C THR A 158 -3.05 -13.78 -3.21
N LEU A 159 -3.00 -13.63 -1.89
CA LEU A 159 -2.20 -14.47 -0.99
C LEU A 159 -3.10 -15.46 -0.26
N THR A 160 -2.69 -16.73 -0.26
CA THR A 160 -3.31 -17.78 0.56
C THR A 160 -2.70 -17.82 1.96
N PRO A 161 -3.32 -18.52 2.95
CA PRO A 161 -2.72 -18.66 4.27
C PRO A 161 -1.29 -19.18 4.22
N GLY A 162 -0.36 -18.47 4.85
CA GLY A 162 1.08 -18.75 4.81
C GLY A 162 1.90 -17.61 5.38
N ALA A 163 3.23 -17.79 5.39
CA ALA A 163 4.19 -16.75 5.74
C ALA A 163 4.86 -16.21 4.47
N TYR A 164 4.91 -14.89 4.34
CA TYR A 164 5.47 -14.19 3.19
C TYR A 164 6.31 -13.01 3.65
N TYR A 165 7.34 -12.69 2.91
CA TYR A 165 7.98 -11.38 3.04
C TYR A 165 7.29 -10.36 2.12
N ALA A 166 6.85 -9.23 2.71
CA ALA A 166 6.75 -7.98 1.98
C ALA A 166 8.16 -7.40 1.90
N ALA A 167 8.67 -7.26 0.71
CA ALA A 167 10.05 -6.82 0.50
C ALA A 167 10.10 -5.65 -0.48
N VAL A 168 11.08 -4.79 -0.28
CA VAL A 168 11.42 -3.71 -1.20
C VAL A 168 12.86 -3.84 -1.64
N GLU A 169 13.07 -3.66 -2.93
CA GLU A 169 14.38 -3.61 -3.57
C GLU A 169 14.66 -2.17 -3.95
N LEU A 170 15.77 -1.64 -3.46
CA LEU A 170 16.12 -0.22 -3.47
C LEU A 170 17.29 0.05 -4.41
N PHE A 171 17.15 1.05 -5.26
CA PHE A 171 18.18 1.49 -6.20
C PHE A 171 18.41 2.98 -6.06
N SER A 172 19.59 3.38 -5.64
CA SER A 172 19.98 4.78 -5.49
C SER A 172 20.63 5.37 -6.74
N ASN A 173 20.71 4.62 -7.83
CA ASN A 173 21.43 5.03 -9.03
C ASN A 173 22.88 5.43 -8.70
N SER A 174 23.60 4.55 -8.00
CA SER A 174 24.97 4.76 -7.53
C SER A 174 25.10 5.96 -6.57
N ASN A 175 24.19 6.07 -5.61
CA ASN A 175 24.07 7.14 -4.60
C ASN A 175 23.67 8.52 -5.16
N ALA A 176 23.02 8.56 -6.31
CA ALA A 176 22.43 9.80 -6.85
C ALA A 176 21.09 10.14 -6.21
N GLY A 177 20.35 9.12 -5.72
CA GLY A 177 19.07 9.26 -5.05
C GLY A 177 18.95 8.25 -3.90
N ASP A 178 19.51 8.56 -2.73
CA ASP A 178 19.50 7.65 -1.59
C ASP A 178 18.09 7.41 -1.07
N ILE A 179 17.82 6.15 -0.75
CA ILE A 179 16.56 5.70 -0.16
C ILE A 179 16.87 5.16 1.24
N VAL A 180 16.22 5.74 2.23
CA VAL A 180 16.42 5.39 3.64
C VAL A 180 15.08 4.99 4.23
N VAL A 181 14.98 3.74 4.68
CA VAL A 181 13.79 3.14 5.29
C VAL A 181 13.82 3.33 6.79
N LEU A 182 12.69 3.72 7.38
CA LEU A 182 12.53 3.77 8.83
C LEU A 182 12.57 2.37 9.44
N ASP A 183 13.14 2.28 10.63
CA ASP A 183 13.28 1.07 11.43
C ASP A 183 12.86 1.36 12.87
N ASP A 184 11.84 0.66 13.35
CA ASP A 184 11.28 0.87 14.68
C ASP A 184 11.93 -0.06 15.71
N GLN A 185 12.83 0.48 16.50
CA GLN A 185 13.55 -0.22 17.56
C GLN A 185 12.68 -0.51 18.79
N THR A 186 11.50 0.10 18.91
CA THR A 186 10.57 -0.21 20.00
C THR A 186 9.87 -1.55 19.81
N VAL A 187 9.86 -2.08 18.57
CA VAL A 187 9.25 -3.35 18.20
C VAL A 187 10.31 -4.38 17.82
N PRO A 188 10.91 -5.09 18.79
CA PRO A 188 11.85 -6.17 18.48
C PRO A 188 11.17 -7.28 17.71
N GLN A 189 11.82 -7.81 16.70
CA GLN A 189 11.34 -8.86 15.85
C GLN A 189 12.07 -10.19 16.10
N PRO A 190 11.40 -11.35 15.95
CA PRO A 190 12.08 -12.64 15.86
C PRO A 190 13.14 -12.63 14.73
N SER A 191 14.13 -13.50 14.84
CA SER A 191 15.34 -13.50 14.00
C SER A 191 15.09 -13.51 12.50
N ASP A 192 13.98 -14.07 12.05
CA ASP A 192 13.62 -14.20 10.62
C ASP A 192 12.47 -13.28 10.18
N ALA A 193 11.88 -12.52 11.13
CA ALA A 193 10.71 -11.68 10.81
C ALA A 193 11.06 -10.33 10.17
N SER A 194 12.29 -9.86 10.31
CA SER A 194 12.77 -8.64 9.68
C SER A 194 14.18 -8.90 9.13
N ALA A 195 14.34 -8.74 7.83
CA ALA A 195 15.51 -9.21 7.11
C ALA A 195 16.01 -8.20 6.07
N ILE A 196 17.30 -8.28 5.79
CA ILE A 196 18.00 -7.47 4.81
C ILE A 196 18.84 -8.40 3.95
N TYR A 197 18.82 -8.20 2.64
CA TYR A 197 19.79 -8.84 1.73
C TYR A 197 20.71 -7.78 1.15
N ILE A 198 22.02 -7.98 1.35
CA ILE A 198 23.05 -7.13 0.77
C ILE A 198 23.51 -7.78 -0.55
N PRO A 199 23.45 -7.06 -1.68
CA PRO A 199 23.85 -7.60 -2.99
C PRO A 199 25.30 -8.12 -2.99
N ASN A 200 25.50 -9.28 -3.63
CA ASN A 200 26.79 -9.97 -3.72
C ASN A 200 27.37 -10.42 -2.35
N ASP A 201 26.57 -10.41 -1.30
CA ASP A 201 26.90 -10.89 0.04
C ASP A 201 25.84 -11.95 0.46
N GLN A 202 25.04 -11.65 1.49
CA GLN A 202 24.04 -12.60 2.00
C GLN A 202 22.86 -11.89 2.67
N SER A 203 21.91 -12.71 3.12
CA SER A 203 20.78 -12.25 3.93
C SER A 203 21.17 -12.14 5.40
N TYR A 204 20.69 -11.09 6.07
CA TYR A 204 20.90 -10.78 7.48
C TYR A 204 19.58 -10.53 8.18
N THR A 205 19.52 -10.87 9.47
CA THR A 205 18.41 -10.45 10.32
C THR A 205 18.58 -9.00 10.73
N ASN A 206 17.50 -8.22 10.74
CA ASN A 206 17.49 -6.84 11.23
C ASN A 206 17.25 -6.79 12.75
N GLY A 207 16.36 -7.64 13.28
CA GLY A 207 16.04 -7.73 14.70
C GLY A 207 15.02 -6.72 15.22
N THR A 208 14.69 -5.70 14.44
CA THR A 208 13.69 -4.65 14.72
C THR A 208 12.73 -4.49 13.54
N ALA A 209 11.63 -3.76 13.71
CA ALA A 209 10.58 -3.70 12.71
C ALA A 209 10.86 -2.65 11.64
N LEU A 210 11.19 -3.09 10.44
CA LEU A 210 11.28 -2.19 9.29
C LEU A 210 9.89 -1.64 8.91
N GLY A 211 9.84 -0.35 8.57
CA GLY A 211 8.64 0.34 8.11
C GLY A 211 8.24 -0.08 6.69
N ILE A 212 7.97 -1.39 6.51
CA ILE A 212 7.54 -1.99 5.24
C ILE A 212 6.20 -2.66 5.50
N ARG A 213 5.12 -2.14 4.93
CA ARG A 213 3.75 -2.48 5.24
C ARG A 213 3.02 -3.01 4.03
N MET A 214 2.09 -3.97 4.20
CA MET A 214 1.21 -4.44 3.14
C MET A 214 -0.04 -3.56 3.02
N LEU A 215 -0.38 -3.15 1.81
CA LEU A 215 -1.62 -2.47 1.48
C LEU A 215 -2.67 -3.53 1.15
N MET A 216 -3.60 -3.76 2.09
CA MET A 216 -4.56 -4.86 2.03
C MET A 216 -5.79 -4.50 1.21
N GLY A 217 -6.30 -5.46 0.44
CA GLY A 217 -7.47 -5.30 -0.40
C GLY A 217 -7.18 -4.67 -1.76
N SER A 218 -8.21 -4.48 -2.57
CA SER A 218 -8.10 -3.94 -3.93
C SER A 218 -8.36 -2.44 -4.03
N SER A 219 -8.85 -1.81 -2.97
CA SER A 219 -9.30 -0.42 -2.97
C SER A 219 -8.18 0.62 -3.14
N TRP A 220 -6.92 0.26 -2.82
CA TRP A 220 -5.76 1.14 -3.00
C TRP A 220 -5.42 1.44 -4.47
N LEU A 221 -5.88 0.57 -5.40
CA LEU A 221 -5.68 0.77 -6.84
C LEU A 221 -6.76 1.66 -7.46
N ASN A 222 -7.82 1.90 -6.72
CA ASN A 222 -8.78 2.92 -7.12
C ASN A 222 -8.11 4.27 -6.88
N ILE A 223 -7.76 4.95 -7.96
CA ILE A 223 -7.55 6.40 -7.88
C ILE A 223 -8.85 6.92 -7.27
N ASP A 224 -8.75 7.61 -6.12
CA ASP A 224 -9.85 8.40 -5.58
C ASP A 224 -10.17 9.51 -6.60
N GLN A 225 -10.91 9.15 -7.61
CA GLN A 225 -11.82 10.07 -8.20
C GLN A 225 -12.97 10.09 -7.20
N ALA A 226 -13.08 11.16 -6.41
CA ALA A 226 -14.29 11.39 -5.67
C ALA A 226 -15.42 11.21 -6.69
N GLU A 227 -16.20 10.14 -6.54
CA GLU A 227 -17.29 9.85 -7.47
C GLU A 227 -18.23 11.05 -7.42
N LEU A 228 -18.45 11.67 -8.56
CA LEU A 228 -19.48 12.70 -8.66
C LEU A 228 -20.82 12.00 -8.46
N ASN A 229 -21.34 12.07 -7.23
CA ASN A 229 -22.66 11.59 -6.91
C ASN A 229 -23.69 12.39 -7.70
N GLY A 230 -24.70 11.71 -8.24
CA GLY A 230 -25.79 12.35 -8.98
C GLY A 230 -25.54 12.55 -10.46
N VAL A 231 -24.41 12.09 -11.00
CA VAL A 231 -24.16 12.05 -12.44
C VAL A 231 -24.49 10.66 -13.00
N SER A 232 -25.26 10.61 -14.07
CA SER A 232 -25.51 9.37 -14.81
C SER A 232 -25.50 9.60 -16.32
N VAL A 233 -25.03 8.60 -17.06
CA VAL A 233 -24.91 8.65 -18.52
C VAL A 233 -25.79 7.56 -19.14
N TYR A 234 -26.78 7.94 -19.94
CA TYR A 234 -27.74 7.03 -20.55
C TYR A 234 -28.31 7.53 -21.91
N PRO A 235 -28.86 6.65 -22.76
CA PRO A 235 -28.83 5.21 -22.68
C PRO A 235 -27.46 4.62 -23.01
N ASN A 236 -27.19 3.42 -22.51
CA ASN A 236 -25.99 2.64 -22.85
C ASN A 236 -26.40 1.16 -23.03
N PRO A 237 -26.38 0.59 -24.24
CA PRO A 237 -25.98 1.18 -25.54
C PRO A 237 -26.88 2.32 -26.05
N SER A 238 -26.31 3.17 -26.93
CA SER A 238 -26.99 4.30 -27.54
C SER A 238 -26.92 4.25 -29.08
N SER A 239 -27.90 4.85 -29.77
CA SER A 239 -27.88 5.06 -31.22
C SER A 239 -27.12 6.31 -31.66
N GLY A 240 -26.25 6.87 -30.81
CA GLY A 240 -25.44 8.04 -31.11
C GLY A 240 -25.70 9.25 -30.20
N VAL A 241 -26.80 9.27 -29.44
CA VAL A 241 -27.14 10.38 -28.56
C VAL A 241 -27.17 9.86 -27.12
N ILE A 242 -26.41 10.49 -26.23
CA ILE A 242 -26.40 10.17 -24.79
C ILE A 242 -26.83 11.39 -23.98
N ASN A 243 -27.53 11.15 -22.89
CA ASN A 243 -27.92 12.15 -21.90
C ASN A 243 -27.02 11.99 -20.69
N ILE A 244 -26.65 13.12 -20.11
CA ILE A 244 -25.87 13.19 -18.89
C ILE A 244 -26.66 14.02 -17.89
N THR A 245 -27.06 13.39 -16.77
CA THR A 245 -27.69 14.10 -15.67
C THR A 245 -26.64 14.75 -14.78
N ASN A 246 -26.99 15.89 -14.22
CA ASN A 246 -26.16 16.64 -13.30
C ASN A 246 -27.02 17.18 -12.16
N ASP A 247 -27.24 16.35 -11.13
CA ASP A 247 -28.12 16.69 -10.00
C ASP A 247 -27.60 17.79 -9.08
N ALA A 248 -26.33 18.18 -9.21
CA ALA A 248 -25.67 18.99 -8.18
C ALA A 248 -25.66 20.51 -8.48
N GLY A 249 -26.09 20.97 -9.65
CA GLY A 249 -25.98 22.38 -10.02
C GLY A 249 -24.53 22.91 -10.06
N SER A 250 -23.55 22.01 -10.10
CA SER A 250 -22.14 22.30 -10.16
C SER A 250 -21.71 22.48 -11.61
N GLU A 251 -20.75 23.36 -11.86
CA GLU A 251 -20.08 23.44 -13.16
C GLU A 251 -19.22 22.19 -13.37
N ASN A 252 -19.54 21.39 -14.39
CA ASN A 252 -18.85 20.18 -14.74
C ASN A 252 -18.26 20.28 -16.14
N THR A 253 -17.05 19.73 -16.32
CA THR A 253 -16.45 19.53 -17.63
C THR A 253 -16.73 18.09 -18.09
N ILE A 254 -17.28 17.94 -19.29
CA ILE A 254 -17.52 16.67 -19.95
C ILE A 254 -16.50 16.50 -21.07
N GLU A 255 -15.72 15.44 -21.00
CA GLU A 255 -14.77 15.02 -22.04
C GLU A 255 -15.18 13.64 -22.55
N VAL A 256 -15.27 13.47 -23.87
CA VAL A 256 -15.52 12.16 -24.49
C VAL A 256 -14.30 11.72 -25.26
N PHE A 257 -13.85 10.49 -24.98
CA PHE A 257 -12.66 9.90 -25.60
C PHE A 257 -13.05 8.71 -26.47
N ASN A 258 -12.33 8.50 -27.55
CA ASN A 258 -12.36 7.24 -28.30
C ASN A 258 -11.42 6.20 -27.65
N THR A 259 -11.40 4.98 -28.20
CA THR A 259 -10.60 3.85 -27.69
C THR A 259 -9.08 4.04 -27.75
N VAL A 260 -8.57 5.04 -28.47
CA VAL A 260 -7.15 5.40 -28.51
C VAL A 260 -6.82 6.60 -27.61
N GLY A 261 -7.80 7.05 -26.78
CA GLY A 261 -7.60 8.14 -25.84
C GLY A 261 -7.68 9.55 -26.41
N GLN A 262 -8.11 9.69 -27.67
CA GLN A 262 -8.27 11.00 -28.30
C GLN A 262 -9.61 11.62 -27.89
N VAL A 263 -9.61 12.87 -27.45
CA VAL A 263 -10.83 13.65 -27.18
C VAL A 263 -11.60 13.89 -28.47
N VAL A 264 -12.84 13.42 -28.52
CA VAL A 264 -13.75 13.59 -29.66
C VAL A 264 -14.76 14.73 -29.44
N THR A 265 -15.07 15.04 -28.18
CA THR A 265 -15.84 16.24 -27.81
C THR A 265 -15.55 16.64 -26.38
N GLU A 266 -15.67 17.94 -26.11
CA GLU A 266 -15.52 18.54 -24.78
C GLU A 266 -16.60 19.58 -24.59
N LYS A 267 -17.18 19.68 -23.38
CA LYS A 267 -18.26 20.62 -23.06
C LYS A 267 -18.29 20.95 -21.58
N GLU A 268 -18.39 22.24 -21.24
CA GLU A 268 -18.71 22.70 -19.88
C GLU A 268 -20.23 22.82 -19.71
N VAL A 269 -20.73 22.35 -18.56
CA VAL A 269 -22.17 22.30 -18.27
C VAL A 269 -22.44 22.55 -16.79
N SER A 270 -23.55 23.22 -16.49
CA SER A 270 -24.04 23.44 -15.13
C SER A 270 -25.41 22.77 -14.85
N SER A 271 -25.91 21.98 -15.81
CA SER A 271 -27.19 21.27 -15.74
C SER A 271 -27.16 20.05 -16.64
N ASP A 272 -28.22 19.28 -16.63
CA ASP A 272 -28.43 18.15 -17.55
C ASP A 272 -28.12 18.55 -18.99
N THR A 273 -27.47 17.64 -19.70
CA THR A 273 -27.07 17.90 -21.07
C THR A 273 -27.14 16.66 -21.95
N THR A 274 -27.09 16.88 -23.24
CA THR A 274 -27.07 15.83 -24.25
C THR A 274 -25.82 15.98 -25.10
N ILE A 275 -25.14 14.85 -25.35
CA ILE A 275 -23.99 14.74 -26.25
C ILE A 275 -24.40 13.90 -27.46
N ASN A 276 -24.12 14.42 -28.65
CA ASN A 276 -24.38 13.73 -29.91
C ASN A 276 -23.06 13.20 -30.51
N LEU A 277 -22.90 11.88 -30.52
CA LEU A 277 -21.74 11.17 -31.05
C LEU A 277 -22.02 10.53 -32.42
N SER A 278 -23.18 10.76 -33.04
CA SER A 278 -23.59 10.13 -34.32
C SER A 278 -22.58 10.41 -35.46
N SER A 279 -21.88 11.55 -35.41
CA SER A 279 -20.87 11.92 -36.41
C SER A 279 -19.52 11.22 -36.20
N HIS A 280 -19.31 10.58 -35.05
CA HIS A 280 -18.03 9.94 -34.70
C HIS A 280 -18.02 8.43 -34.96
N GLY A 281 -19.18 7.88 -35.41
CA GLY A 281 -19.35 6.48 -35.81
C GLY A 281 -19.70 5.56 -34.64
N THR A 282 -20.03 4.30 -35.00
CA THR A 282 -20.32 3.25 -34.03
C THR A 282 -19.03 2.78 -33.35
N GLY A 283 -19.11 2.44 -32.07
CA GLY A 283 -17.94 1.99 -31.33
C GLY A 283 -18.05 2.22 -29.82
N VAL A 284 -16.93 2.04 -29.12
CA VAL A 284 -16.82 2.28 -27.69
C VAL A 284 -16.22 3.67 -27.45
N TYR A 285 -16.85 4.41 -26.55
CA TYR A 285 -16.40 5.73 -26.10
C TYR A 285 -16.29 5.74 -24.57
N PHE A 286 -15.45 6.62 -24.04
CA PHE A 286 -15.35 6.88 -22.61
C PHE A 286 -15.77 8.32 -22.35
N VAL A 287 -16.77 8.50 -21.50
CA VAL A 287 -17.31 9.79 -21.09
C VAL A 287 -16.77 10.10 -19.71
N LYS A 288 -15.93 11.11 -19.59
CA LYS A 288 -15.46 11.63 -18.32
C LYS A 288 -16.24 12.88 -17.97
N VAL A 289 -16.80 12.94 -16.79
CA VAL A 289 -17.42 14.14 -16.20
C VAL A 289 -16.62 14.51 -14.97
N SER A 290 -16.13 15.74 -14.89
CA SER A 290 -15.24 16.19 -13.81
C SER A 290 -15.57 17.62 -13.35
N ASN A 291 -15.31 17.90 -12.08
CA ASN A 291 -15.34 19.23 -11.47
C ASN A 291 -14.26 19.36 -10.38
N GLU A 292 -14.30 20.44 -9.60
CA GLU A 292 -13.36 20.68 -8.49
C GLU A 292 -13.42 19.62 -7.37
N THR A 293 -14.54 18.88 -7.25
CA THR A 293 -14.75 17.90 -6.17
C THR A 293 -14.44 16.46 -6.57
N GLY A 294 -14.41 16.15 -7.88
CA GLY A 294 -14.13 14.79 -8.34
C GLY A 294 -14.39 14.57 -9.83
N SER A 295 -14.37 13.31 -10.24
CA SER A 295 -14.73 12.92 -11.60
C SER A 295 -15.33 11.51 -11.65
N ILE A 296 -16.09 11.24 -12.71
CA ILE A 296 -16.61 9.91 -13.06
C ILE A 296 -16.23 9.61 -14.51
N MET A 297 -15.95 8.36 -14.81
CA MET A 297 -15.69 7.89 -16.18
C MET A 297 -16.60 6.72 -16.53
N GLU A 298 -17.45 6.88 -17.52
CA GLU A 298 -18.39 5.88 -17.99
C GLU A 298 -18.04 5.38 -19.39
N ARG A 299 -18.10 4.05 -19.58
CA ARG A 299 -17.94 3.43 -20.90
C ARG A 299 -19.28 3.38 -21.61
N VAL A 300 -19.39 4.00 -22.77
CA VAL A 300 -20.60 4.05 -23.60
C VAL A 300 -20.38 3.29 -24.91
N VAL A 301 -21.39 2.55 -25.35
CA VAL A 301 -21.39 1.83 -26.63
C VAL A 301 -22.36 2.52 -27.59
N ILE A 302 -21.86 2.99 -28.72
CA ILE A 302 -22.65 3.55 -29.81
C ILE A 302 -22.87 2.48 -30.89
N GLN A 303 -24.14 2.24 -31.25
CA GLN A 303 -24.56 1.21 -32.20
C GLN A 303 -25.23 1.82 -33.44
#